data_afc6bf96cffb996f0cba9e7efa1bc9ad
#
_entry.id   afc6bf96cffb996f0cba9e7efa1bc9ad
#
_cell.length_a   1.000
_cell.length_b   1.000
_cell.length_c   1.000
_cell.angle_alpha   90.00
_cell.angle_beta   90.00
_cell.angle_gamma   90.00
#
_symmetry.space_group_name_H-M   'P 1'
#
loop_
_entity.id
_entity.type
_entity.pdbx_description
1 polymer ?
#
loop_
_entity_poly.entity_id
_entity_poly.type
_entity_poly.pdbx_seq_one_letter_code
_entity_poly.pdbx_strand_id
1 'polypeptide(L)'
;MNIVLYSRAQPSFSAEDLDLLINALDETGMSYRMNKDFAGLIGAKTGRTFGAEQIYRDSAGIGDDARVMVSYGGDGTFLDAVRLLDNRPVPIVGINSGRLGFLANITKENMKQAFADIKAGDYTVAPRSLIHAEGEFTQQPGFPYAFNEFTIQRHGPNMISTEVYVNDEMIATYWGDGVLVSTPSGSTAYSLSVGGPVVAPDCRCFLISPIAPHNLTMRSVVIPDSSVITLRVSSRETDFAVSLDNQNYTAPNLSLIHI
;
A
#
# COMPACT_ATOMS: atom_id res chain seq x y z
N MET A 1 22.02 -6.42 -13.03
CA MET A 1 20.81 -6.46 -12.17
C MET A 1 20.14 -5.12 -12.34
N ASN A 2 18.84 -5.08 -12.67
CA ASN A 2 18.12 -3.85 -12.92
C ASN A 2 17.23 -3.49 -11.71
N ILE A 3 17.51 -2.33 -11.12
CA ILE A 3 16.71 -1.76 -10.02
C ILE A 3 15.65 -0.84 -10.61
N VAL A 4 14.46 -0.90 -10.06
CA VAL A 4 13.40 0.08 -10.32
C VAL A 4 13.26 0.99 -9.10
N LEU A 5 13.54 2.26 -9.26
CA LEU A 5 13.45 3.26 -8.20
C LEU A 5 12.15 4.04 -8.34
N TYR A 6 11.36 4.06 -7.28
CA TYR A 6 10.14 4.85 -7.19
C TYR A 6 10.21 5.83 -6.03
N SER A 7 9.80 7.05 -6.27
CA SER A 7 9.56 8.06 -5.26
C SER A 7 8.48 9.03 -5.70
N ARG A 8 7.74 9.57 -4.73
CA ARG A 8 6.96 10.78 -4.94
C ARG A 8 7.94 11.95 -5.10
N ALA A 9 7.75 12.78 -6.12
CA ALA A 9 8.60 13.95 -6.34
C ALA A 9 8.32 15.05 -5.29
N GLN A 10 8.75 14.83 -4.06
CA GLN A 10 8.51 15.77 -2.95
C GLN A 10 9.49 16.94 -2.98
N PRO A 11 9.02 18.20 -3.06
CA PRO A 11 9.88 19.38 -3.07
C PRO A 11 10.79 19.51 -1.84
N SER A 12 10.44 18.86 -0.73
CA SER A 12 11.20 18.87 0.54
C SER A 12 12.50 18.07 0.51
N PHE A 13 12.72 17.23 -0.49
CA PHE A 13 14.00 16.49 -0.60
C PHE A 13 15.15 17.47 -0.83
N SER A 14 16.24 17.32 -0.06
CA SER A 14 17.45 18.11 -0.25
C SER A 14 18.27 17.61 -1.45
N ALA A 15 19.07 18.49 -2.05
CA ALA A 15 19.98 18.09 -3.14
C ALA A 15 21.00 17.05 -2.64
N GLU A 16 21.49 17.22 -1.42
CA GLU A 16 22.46 16.33 -0.78
C GLU A 16 21.91 14.91 -0.63
N ASP A 17 20.65 14.77 -0.18
CA ASP A 17 20.00 13.46 -0.01
C ASP A 17 19.80 12.75 -1.36
N LEU A 18 19.42 13.52 -2.39
CA LEU A 18 19.22 12.99 -3.74
C LEU A 18 20.55 12.58 -4.38
N ASP A 19 21.60 13.37 -4.19
CA ASP A 19 22.95 13.01 -4.65
C ASP A 19 23.50 11.79 -3.91
N LEU A 20 23.26 11.68 -2.60
CA LEU A 20 23.65 10.51 -1.81
C LEU A 20 22.97 9.24 -2.36
N LEU A 21 21.68 9.29 -2.67
CA LEU A 21 20.93 8.16 -3.25
C LEU A 21 21.51 7.73 -4.60
N ILE A 22 21.70 8.68 -5.52
CA ILE A 22 22.17 8.36 -6.87
C ILE A 22 23.64 7.91 -6.85
N ASN A 23 24.50 8.56 -6.06
CA ASN A 23 25.89 8.11 -5.89
C ASN A 23 25.96 6.68 -5.32
N ALA A 24 25.11 6.34 -4.34
CA ALA A 24 25.06 5.00 -3.77
C ALA A 24 24.64 3.95 -4.82
N LEU A 25 23.73 4.27 -5.73
CA LEU A 25 23.36 3.41 -6.85
C LEU A 25 24.48 3.29 -7.87
N ASP A 26 25.08 4.41 -8.28
CA ASP A 26 26.18 4.45 -9.28
C ASP A 26 27.40 3.64 -8.80
N GLU A 27 27.77 3.74 -7.51
CA GLU A 27 28.87 2.98 -6.90
C GLU A 27 28.66 1.46 -6.99
N THR A 28 27.41 0.98 -7.04
CA THR A 28 27.14 -0.45 -7.22
C THR A 28 27.40 -0.94 -8.63
N GLY A 29 27.36 -0.08 -9.62
CA GLY A 29 27.39 -0.44 -11.05
C GLY A 29 26.16 -1.24 -11.52
N MET A 30 25.08 -1.28 -10.74
CA MET A 30 23.81 -1.84 -11.18
C MET A 30 23.09 -0.85 -12.09
N SER A 31 22.38 -1.37 -13.11
CA SER A 31 21.49 -0.55 -13.91
C SER A 31 20.23 -0.21 -13.10
N TYR A 32 19.71 1.00 -13.29
CA TYR A 32 18.46 1.40 -12.64
C TYR A 32 17.59 2.25 -13.55
N ARG A 33 16.30 2.21 -13.30
CA ARG A 33 15.29 3.07 -13.89
C ARG A 33 14.51 3.76 -12.80
N MET A 34 14.04 4.98 -13.02
CA MET A 34 13.23 5.72 -12.05
C MET A 34 12.01 6.35 -12.71
N ASN A 35 10.98 6.62 -11.92
CA ASN A 35 9.80 7.31 -12.42
C ASN A 35 10.14 8.74 -12.89
N LYS A 36 9.46 9.18 -13.94
CA LYS A 36 9.72 10.45 -14.65
C LYS A 36 9.76 11.66 -13.72
N ASP A 37 8.79 11.76 -12.82
CA ASP A 37 8.66 12.93 -11.94
C ASP A 37 9.83 13.02 -10.96
N PHE A 38 10.28 11.86 -10.45
CA PHE A 38 11.43 11.80 -9.56
C PHE A 38 12.74 12.11 -10.29
N ALA A 39 12.92 11.59 -11.51
CA ALA A 39 14.05 11.95 -12.37
C ALA A 39 14.10 13.47 -12.63
N GLY A 40 12.95 14.08 -12.92
CA GLY A 40 12.82 15.52 -13.09
C GLY A 40 13.19 16.32 -11.85
N LEU A 41 12.75 15.88 -10.67
CA LEU A 41 13.11 16.52 -9.39
C LEU A 41 14.61 16.44 -9.11
N ILE A 42 15.22 15.26 -9.31
CA ILE A 42 16.66 15.08 -9.13
C ILE A 42 17.43 16.00 -10.09
N GLY A 43 17.06 15.99 -11.37
CA GLY A 43 17.68 16.88 -12.36
C GLY A 43 17.60 18.36 -11.99
N ALA A 44 16.43 18.82 -11.54
CA ALA A 44 16.21 20.21 -11.13
C ALA A 44 17.03 20.62 -9.89
N LYS A 45 17.27 19.70 -8.96
CA LYS A 45 17.96 20.01 -7.69
C LYS A 45 19.47 19.78 -7.75
N THR A 46 19.92 18.81 -8.53
CA THR A 46 21.34 18.38 -8.55
C THR A 46 22.06 18.69 -9.84
N GLY A 47 21.34 19.08 -10.90
CA GLY A 47 21.90 19.28 -12.23
C GLY A 47 22.18 17.98 -13.00
N ARG A 48 21.84 16.80 -12.44
CA ARG A 48 22.04 15.51 -13.11
C ARG A 48 21.10 15.34 -14.29
N THR A 49 21.54 14.60 -15.29
CA THR A 49 20.74 14.22 -16.46
C THR A 49 20.65 12.70 -16.56
N PHE A 50 19.50 12.19 -17.00
CA PHE A 50 19.24 10.76 -17.14
C PHE A 50 18.84 10.45 -18.57
N GLY A 51 19.31 9.33 -19.11
CA GLY A 51 18.91 8.84 -20.42
C GLY A 51 17.45 8.36 -20.43
N ALA A 52 16.85 8.31 -21.62
CA ALA A 52 15.46 7.85 -21.76
C ALA A 52 15.25 6.42 -21.26
N GLU A 53 16.27 5.58 -21.35
CA GLU A 53 16.30 4.21 -20.86
C GLU A 53 16.28 4.10 -19.33
N GLN A 54 16.64 5.17 -18.63
CA GLN A 54 16.63 5.27 -17.17
C GLN A 54 15.30 5.82 -16.62
N ILE A 55 14.34 6.16 -17.48
CA ILE A 55 13.11 6.83 -17.09
C ILE A 55 11.90 5.99 -17.50
N TYR A 56 11.02 5.69 -16.56
CA TYR A 56 9.70 5.11 -16.86
C TYR A 56 8.57 6.07 -16.45
N ARG A 57 7.37 5.89 -17.03
CA ARG A 57 6.20 6.76 -16.78
C ARG A 57 5.07 6.03 -16.06
N ASP A 58 4.93 4.76 -16.31
CA ASP A 58 3.85 3.90 -15.82
C ASP A 58 4.36 2.48 -15.56
N SER A 59 3.48 1.59 -15.14
CA SER A 59 3.82 0.20 -14.84
C SER A 59 4.39 -0.54 -16.05
N ALA A 60 3.94 -0.24 -17.29
CA ALA A 60 4.46 -0.88 -18.51
C ALA A 60 5.94 -0.55 -18.74
N GLY A 61 6.37 0.66 -18.36
CA GLY A 61 7.77 1.10 -18.50
C GLY A 61 8.75 0.51 -17.48
N ILE A 62 8.26 -0.22 -16.46
CA ILE A 62 9.13 -0.88 -15.46
C ILE A 62 10.04 -1.93 -16.12
N GLY A 63 9.52 -2.68 -17.09
CA GLY A 63 10.23 -3.74 -17.80
C GLY A 63 10.25 -5.06 -17.03
N ASP A 64 10.33 -6.18 -17.76
CA ASP A 64 10.31 -7.53 -17.21
C ASP A 64 11.67 -7.95 -16.60
N ASP A 65 12.70 -7.15 -16.83
CA ASP A 65 14.06 -7.34 -16.32
C ASP A 65 14.24 -6.74 -14.89
N ALA A 66 13.22 -6.09 -14.35
CA ALA A 66 13.20 -5.59 -12.98
C ALA A 66 13.43 -6.69 -11.95
N ARG A 67 14.39 -6.50 -11.04
CA ARG A 67 14.74 -7.49 -10.01
C ARG A 67 14.36 -7.06 -8.61
N VAL A 68 14.42 -5.78 -8.33
CA VAL A 68 14.03 -5.18 -7.05
C VAL A 68 13.44 -3.80 -7.32
N MET A 69 12.33 -3.50 -6.67
CA MET A 69 11.77 -2.15 -6.56
C MET A 69 12.31 -1.49 -5.31
N VAL A 70 12.92 -0.34 -5.44
CA VAL A 70 13.34 0.51 -4.33
C VAL A 70 12.34 1.66 -4.19
N SER A 71 11.63 1.71 -3.08
CA SER A 71 10.76 2.83 -2.72
C SER A 71 11.53 3.82 -1.86
N TYR A 72 11.79 5.02 -2.37
CA TYR A 72 12.46 6.09 -1.62
C TYR A 72 11.46 7.12 -1.11
N GLY A 73 11.20 7.09 0.19
CA GLY A 73 10.20 7.96 0.83
C GLY A 73 9.70 7.39 2.15
N GLY A 74 8.44 7.65 2.50
CA GLY A 74 7.75 7.05 3.64
C GLY A 74 6.82 5.90 3.22
N ASP A 75 6.03 5.39 4.19
CA ASP A 75 5.11 4.27 3.98
C ASP A 75 4.10 4.54 2.84
N GLY A 76 3.58 5.76 2.71
CA GLY A 76 2.68 6.10 1.59
C GLY A 76 3.35 5.98 0.21
N THR A 77 4.66 6.25 0.10
CA THR A 77 5.42 6.03 -1.14
C THR A 77 5.59 4.54 -1.42
N PHE A 78 5.76 3.75 -0.37
CA PHE A 78 5.83 2.29 -0.48
C PHE A 78 4.51 1.70 -1.02
N LEU A 79 3.36 2.15 -0.52
CA LEU A 79 2.04 1.72 -1.03
C LEU A 79 1.84 2.06 -2.51
N ASP A 80 2.30 3.24 -2.95
CA ASP A 80 2.28 3.58 -4.38
C ASP A 80 3.18 2.66 -5.21
N ALA A 81 4.35 2.26 -4.68
CA ALA A 81 5.25 1.31 -5.34
C ALA A 81 4.61 -0.09 -5.47
N VAL A 82 3.88 -0.56 -4.44
CA VAL A 82 3.10 -1.81 -4.50
C VAL A 82 2.11 -1.76 -5.67
N ARG A 83 1.31 -0.69 -5.74
CA ARG A 83 0.32 -0.51 -6.81
C ARG A 83 0.96 -0.43 -8.20
N LEU A 84 2.09 0.24 -8.29
CA LEU A 84 2.81 0.43 -9.56
C LEU A 84 3.36 -0.89 -10.12
N LEU A 85 3.69 -1.85 -9.26
CA LEU A 85 4.14 -3.17 -9.68
C LEU A 85 3.05 -4.00 -10.36
N ASP A 86 1.78 -3.74 -10.08
CA ASP A 86 0.65 -4.33 -10.78
C ASP A 86 0.78 -5.86 -10.94
N ASN A 87 0.84 -6.58 -9.81
CA ASN A 87 1.01 -8.04 -9.71
C ASN A 87 2.34 -8.63 -10.24
N ARG A 88 3.32 -7.80 -10.59
CA ARG A 88 4.64 -8.32 -10.93
C ARG A 88 5.32 -8.91 -9.69
N PRO A 89 5.94 -10.09 -9.79
CA PRO A 89 6.64 -10.74 -8.67
C PRO A 89 8.03 -10.11 -8.43
N VAL A 90 8.04 -8.78 -8.22
CA VAL A 90 9.26 -8.00 -7.95
C VAL A 90 9.25 -7.62 -6.47
N PRO A 91 10.25 -8.04 -5.67
CA PRO A 91 10.33 -7.65 -4.28
C PRO A 91 10.55 -6.15 -4.12
N ILE A 92 9.96 -5.59 -3.06
CA ILE A 92 10.06 -4.16 -2.74
C ILE A 92 10.91 -3.98 -1.49
N VAL A 93 11.79 -2.98 -1.51
CA VAL A 93 12.52 -2.50 -0.34
C VAL A 93 12.24 -1.01 -0.13
N GLY A 94 11.94 -0.61 1.11
CA GLY A 94 11.66 0.77 1.47
C GLY A 94 12.87 1.46 2.10
N ILE A 95 13.36 2.53 1.47
CA ILE A 95 14.37 3.44 2.03
C ILE A 95 13.67 4.69 2.53
N ASN A 96 13.81 4.96 3.81
CA ASN A 96 13.18 6.10 4.46
C ASN A 96 13.94 7.40 4.15
N SER A 97 13.22 8.41 3.68
CA SER A 97 13.79 9.74 3.39
C SER A 97 13.65 10.74 4.55
N GLY A 98 13.00 10.34 5.64
CA GLY A 98 12.71 11.23 6.78
C GLY A 98 12.45 10.48 8.08
N ARG A 99 11.19 10.49 8.56
CA ARG A 99 10.82 9.75 9.77
C ARG A 99 10.67 8.27 9.46
N LEU A 100 11.31 7.41 10.25
CA LEU A 100 11.22 5.96 10.13
C LEU A 100 9.77 5.50 10.19
N GLY A 101 9.36 4.70 9.20
CA GLY A 101 8.05 4.08 9.09
C GLY A 101 8.10 2.58 9.41
N PHE A 102 6.96 1.93 9.22
CA PHE A 102 6.86 0.48 9.38
C PHE A 102 7.26 -0.29 8.11
N LEU A 103 7.07 0.32 6.93
CA LEU A 103 7.34 -0.30 5.63
C LEU A 103 8.68 0.18 5.05
N ALA A 104 8.96 1.49 5.13
CA ALA A 104 10.25 2.05 4.75
C ALA A 104 11.18 2.08 5.98
N ASN A 105 11.91 0.99 6.19
CA ASN A 105 12.68 0.75 7.40
C ASN A 105 14.21 0.85 7.22
N ILE A 106 14.70 1.02 6.00
CA ILE A 106 16.12 1.30 5.74
C ILE A 106 16.35 2.79 5.85
N THR A 107 17.30 3.19 6.70
CA THR A 107 17.67 4.60 6.87
C THR A 107 18.66 5.04 5.79
N LYS A 108 18.84 6.36 5.62
CA LYS A 108 19.79 6.92 4.65
C LYS A 108 21.23 6.45 4.90
N GLU A 109 21.60 6.30 6.17
CA GLU A 109 22.93 5.86 6.60
C GLU A 109 23.21 4.42 6.16
N ASN A 110 22.20 3.57 6.19
CA ASN A 110 22.30 2.15 5.83
C ASN A 110 22.05 1.88 4.32
N MET A 111 21.72 2.91 3.55
CA MET A 111 21.33 2.77 2.15
C MET A 111 22.44 2.16 1.27
N LYS A 112 23.71 2.59 1.45
CA LYS A 112 24.84 2.04 0.69
C LYS A 112 25.03 0.55 0.96
N GLN A 113 24.93 0.13 2.23
CA GLN A 113 25.04 -1.28 2.59
C GLN A 113 23.87 -2.06 1.98
N ALA A 114 22.64 -1.56 2.07
CA ALA A 114 21.46 -2.21 1.47
C ALA A 114 21.62 -2.44 -0.05
N PHE A 115 22.16 -1.46 -0.78
CA PHE A 115 22.42 -1.64 -2.20
C PHE A 115 23.55 -2.65 -2.48
N ALA A 116 24.57 -2.72 -1.62
CA ALA A 116 25.62 -3.74 -1.73
C ALA A 116 25.05 -5.15 -1.49
N ASP A 117 24.18 -5.32 -0.47
CA ASP A 117 23.51 -6.58 -0.15
C ASP A 117 22.57 -7.00 -1.30
N ILE A 118 21.79 -6.07 -1.86
CA ILE A 118 20.94 -6.32 -3.02
C ILE A 118 21.79 -6.79 -4.22
N LYS A 119 22.91 -6.14 -4.49
CA LYS A 119 23.83 -6.54 -5.57
C LYS A 119 24.40 -7.93 -5.35
N ALA A 120 24.77 -8.27 -4.12
CA ALA A 120 25.32 -9.56 -3.75
C ALA A 120 24.25 -10.69 -3.73
N GLY A 121 22.95 -10.32 -3.71
CA GLY A 121 21.86 -11.26 -3.48
C GLY A 121 21.73 -11.68 -2.02
N ASP A 122 22.34 -10.95 -1.10
CA ASP A 122 22.34 -11.23 0.34
C ASP A 122 21.13 -10.54 1.00
N TYR A 123 19.96 -11.03 0.69
CA TYR A 123 18.69 -10.58 1.28
C TYR A 123 17.65 -11.72 1.29
N THR A 124 16.67 -11.57 2.16
CA THR A 124 15.52 -12.48 2.20
C THR A 124 14.25 -11.76 1.76
N VAL A 125 13.37 -12.45 1.05
CA VAL A 125 12.06 -11.93 0.66
C VAL A 125 11.03 -12.42 1.65
N ALA A 126 10.34 -11.48 2.31
CA ALA A 126 9.26 -11.77 3.23
C ALA A 126 7.91 -11.58 2.51
N PRO A 127 7.13 -12.64 2.24
CA PRO A 127 5.83 -12.52 1.61
C PRO A 127 4.86 -11.78 2.51
N ARG A 128 3.92 -11.05 1.89
CA ARG A 128 2.83 -10.31 2.56
C ARG A 128 1.51 -10.66 1.93
N SER A 129 0.48 -10.81 2.76
CA SER A 129 -0.90 -10.95 2.29
C SER A 129 -1.37 -9.63 1.70
N LEU A 130 -2.14 -9.70 0.61
CA LEU A 130 -2.89 -8.59 0.04
C LEU A 130 -4.37 -8.89 0.16
N ILE A 131 -5.16 -7.85 0.36
CA ILE A 131 -6.61 -7.90 0.21
C ILE A 131 -6.93 -7.71 -1.28
N HIS A 132 -7.75 -8.57 -1.87
CA HIS A 132 -8.34 -8.38 -3.19
C HIS A 132 -9.81 -8.03 -3.01
N ALA A 133 -10.28 -6.92 -3.57
CA ALA A 133 -11.67 -6.49 -3.45
C ALA A 133 -12.37 -6.44 -4.80
N GLU A 134 -13.54 -7.08 -4.88
CA GLU A 134 -14.43 -7.06 -6.02
C GLU A 134 -15.80 -6.54 -5.62
N GLY A 135 -16.44 -5.74 -6.49
CA GLY A 135 -17.77 -5.20 -6.20
C GLY A 135 -18.25 -4.20 -7.23
N GLU A 136 -19.44 -3.65 -6.98
CA GLU A 136 -20.02 -2.60 -7.78
C GLU A 136 -19.44 -1.24 -7.35
N PHE A 137 -18.30 -0.86 -7.91
CA PHE A 137 -17.74 0.47 -7.72
C PHE A 137 -18.20 1.40 -8.84
N THR A 138 -18.50 2.66 -8.51
CA THR A 138 -18.85 3.68 -9.53
C THR A 138 -17.74 3.84 -10.56
N GLN A 139 -16.50 3.71 -10.12
CA GLN A 139 -15.33 3.61 -10.97
C GLN A 139 -14.54 2.37 -10.54
N GLN A 140 -14.32 1.43 -11.44
CA GLN A 140 -13.55 0.23 -11.12
C GLN A 140 -12.10 0.56 -10.79
N PRO A 141 -11.55 -0.03 -9.72
CA PRO A 141 -10.13 0.10 -9.39
C PRO A 141 -9.26 -0.42 -10.52
N GLY A 142 -8.25 0.36 -10.94
CA GLY A 142 -7.22 -0.12 -11.87
C GLY A 142 -6.29 -1.17 -11.23
N PHE A 143 -6.21 -1.16 -9.90
CA PHE A 143 -5.49 -2.14 -9.08
C PHE A 143 -6.40 -2.51 -7.89
N PRO A 144 -7.12 -3.65 -7.94
CA PRO A 144 -8.14 -4.01 -6.96
C PRO A 144 -7.57 -4.64 -5.69
N TYR A 145 -6.36 -4.28 -5.29
CA TYR A 145 -5.68 -4.82 -4.13
C TYR A 145 -5.34 -3.73 -3.12
N ALA A 146 -5.34 -4.11 -1.83
CA ALA A 146 -4.81 -3.30 -0.74
C ALA A 146 -3.71 -4.05 0.00
N PHE A 147 -2.63 -3.34 0.32
CA PHE A 147 -1.52 -3.84 1.13
C PHE A 147 -1.82 -3.71 2.63
N ASN A 148 -2.42 -2.59 3.04
CA ASN A 148 -2.80 -2.34 4.42
C ASN A 148 -4.25 -2.70 4.69
N GLU A 149 -5.20 -1.97 4.10
CA GLU A 149 -6.61 -2.14 4.41
C GLU A 149 -7.56 -1.76 3.28
N PHE A 150 -8.71 -2.43 3.32
CA PHE A 150 -9.92 -2.06 2.63
C PHE A 150 -10.89 -1.43 3.61
N THR A 151 -11.55 -0.32 3.25
CA THR A 151 -12.57 0.31 4.11
C THR A 151 -13.86 0.58 3.38
N ILE A 152 -14.96 0.49 4.13
CA ILE A 152 -16.26 1.04 3.76
C ILE A 152 -16.60 2.11 4.79
N GLN A 153 -16.99 3.30 4.33
CA GLN A 153 -17.35 4.42 5.21
C GLN A 153 -18.56 5.18 4.67
N ARG A 154 -19.34 5.75 5.58
CA ARG A 154 -20.42 6.67 5.22
C ARG A 154 -19.88 7.96 4.59
N HIS A 155 -20.63 8.53 3.64
CA HIS A 155 -20.36 9.88 3.13
C HIS A 155 -21.05 10.97 3.96
N GLY A 156 -22.30 10.75 4.33
CA GLY A 156 -23.16 11.71 5.04
C GLY A 156 -23.16 11.53 6.56
N PRO A 157 -24.07 12.22 7.26
CA PRO A 157 -24.20 12.15 8.72
C PRO A 157 -24.85 10.85 9.22
N ASN A 158 -25.55 10.11 8.34
CA ASN A 158 -26.27 8.90 8.72
C ASN A 158 -25.32 7.71 8.86
N MET A 159 -25.53 6.88 9.90
CA MET A 159 -24.82 5.61 10.04
C MET A 159 -25.13 4.69 8.86
N ILE A 160 -24.19 3.85 8.52
CA ILE A 160 -24.39 2.72 7.62
C ILE A 160 -24.53 1.41 8.40
N SER A 161 -25.18 0.45 7.76
CA SER A 161 -25.27 -0.92 8.23
C SER A 161 -24.46 -1.81 7.31
N THR A 162 -23.55 -2.58 7.85
CA THR A 162 -22.75 -3.54 7.08
C THR A 162 -22.93 -4.92 7.67
N GLU A 163 -23.59 -5.80 6.93
CA GLU A 163 -23.62 -7.22 7.25
C GLU A 163 -22.32 -7.86 6.75
N VAL A 164 -21.66 -8.56 7.64
CA VAL A 164 -20.37 -9.22 7.36
C VAL A 164 -20.54 -10.72 7.38
N TYR A 165 -20.18 -11.35 6.29
CA TYR A 165 -20.15 -12.81 6.13
C TYR A 165 -18.71 -13.25 5.94
N VAL A 166 -18.35 -14.38 6.51
CA VAL A 166 -17.07 -15.07 6.32
C VAL A 166 -17.37 -16.49 5.84
N ASN A 167 -16.90 -16.83 4.63
CA ASN A 167 -17.19 -18.13 3.98
C ASN A 167 -18.70 -18.44 3.98
N ASP A 168 -19.52 -17.44 3.58
CA ASP A 168 -20.99 -17.49 3.52
C ASP A 168 -21.72 -17.54 4.88
N GLU A 169 -21.01 -17.61 6.01
CA GLU A 169 -21.60 -17.52 7.34
C GLU A 169 -21.65 -16.08 7.84
N MET A 170 -22.85 -15.60 8.20
CA MET A 170 -23.02 -14.27 8.78
C MET A 170 -22.42 -14.20 10.19
N ILE A 171 -21.40 -13.37 10.40
CA ILE A 171 -20.74 -13.24 11.69
C ILE A 171 -21.25 -12.04 12.50
N ALA A 172 -21.65 -10.95 11.84
CA ALA A 172 -22.11 -9.73 12.49
C ALA A 172 -22.81 -8.77 11.53
N THR A 173 -23.63 -7.89 12.11
CA THR A 173 -24.08 -6.65 11.47
C THR A 173 -23.48 -5.47 12.23
N TYR A 174 -22.66 -4.69 11.57
CA TYR A 174 -22.04 -3.49 12.12
C TYR A 174 -22.88 -2.26 11.78
N TRP A 175 -23.28 -1.51 12.80
CA TRP A 175 -23.95 -0.20 12.69
C TRP A 175 -22.96 0.86 13.16
N GLY A 176 -22.59 1.81 12.30
CA GLY A 176 -21.62 2.82 12.65
C GLY A 176 -21.18 3.67 11.46
N ASP A 177 -19.97 4.20 11.54
CA ASP A 177 -19.38 4.98 10.44
C ASP A 177 -18.85 4.09 9.31
N GLY A 178 -18.55 2.80 9.60
CA GLY A 178 -18.07 1.87 8.59
C GLY A 178 -17.48 0.58 9.15
N VAL A 179 -16.84 -0.14 8.24
CA VAL A 179 -16.08 -1.38 8.50
C VAL A 179 -14.74 -1.31 7.77
N LEU A 180 -13.72 -1.83 8.42
CA LEU A 180 -12.36 -1.94 7.90
C LEU A 180 -11.95 -3.41 7.90
N VAL A 181 -11.38 -3.87 6.78
CA VAL A 181 -10.69 -5.15 6.68
C VAL A 181 -9.21 -4.88 6.48
N SER A 182 -8.35 -5.44 7.33
CA SER A 182 -6.91 -5.17 7.31
C SER A 182 -6.10 -6.44 7.17
N THR A 183 -4.96 -6.31 6.51
CA THR A 183 -3.87 -7.29 6.54
C THR A 183 -3.08 -7.20 7.85
N PRO A 184 -2.20 -8.16 8.17
CA PRO A 184 -1.25 -8.01 9.26
C PRO A 184 -0.33 -6.79 9.11
N SER A 185 0.11 -6.48 7.87
CA SER A 185 0.90 -5.26 7.61
C SER A 185 0.13 -3.99 7.91
N GLY A 186 -1.17 -3.95 7.58
CA GLY A 186 -2.07 -2.83 7.88
C GLY A 186 -2.52 -2.74 9.34
N SER A 187 -2.20 -3.73 10.20
CA SER A 187 -2.58 -3.72 11.62
C SER A 187 -1.99 -2.52 12.39
N THR A 188 -0.91 -1.94 11.90
CA THR A 188 -0.26 -0.73 12.45
C THR A 188 -0.69 0.56 11.76
N ALA A 189 -1.56 0.48 10.73
CA ALA A 189 -2.11 1.62 9.99
C ALA A 189 -3.50 2.03 10.54
N TYR A 190 -4.50 2.20 9.70
CA TYR A 190 -5.83 2.64 10.13
C TYR A 190 -6.52 1.65 11.07
N SER A 191 -6.24 0.34 10.92
CA SER A 191 -6.73 -0.70 11.84
C SER A 191 -6.37 -0.38 13.31
N LEU A 192 -5.15 0.09 13.57
CA LEU A 192 -4.73 0.49 14.93
C LEU A 192 -5.57 1.66 15.46
N SER A 193 -5.90 2.63 14.61
CA SER A 193 -6.66 3.81 15.00
C SER A 193 -8.11 3.49 15.38
N VAL A 194 -8.69 2.42 14.81
CA VAL A 194 -10.04 1.95 15.15
C VAL A 194 -10.03 0.88 16.25
N GLY A 195 -8.89 0.67 16.91
CA GLY A 195 -8.77 -0.24 18.06
C GLY A 195 -8.50 -1.70 17.69
N GLY A 196 -8.02 -1.95 16.47
CA GLY A 196 -7.54 -3.28 16.06
C GLY A 196 -6.24 -3.68 16.79
N PRO A 197 -5.98 -4.98 16.95
CA PRO A 197 -4.74 -5.47 17.54
C PRO A 197 -3.54 -5.28 16.59
N VAL A 198 -2.33 -5.11 17.15
CA VAL A 198 -1.10 -5.22 16.38
C VAL A 198 -0.82 -6.70 16.10
N VAL A 199 -0.57 -7.03 14.84
CA VAL A 199 -0.32 -8.39 14.37
C VAL A 199 1.03 -8.45 13.68
N ALA A 200 1.79 -9.51 13.94
CA ALA A 200 3.05 -9.74 13.27
C ALA A 200 2.83 -9.90 11.76
N PRO A 201 3.63 -9.23 10.90
CA PRO A 201 3.35 -9.13 9.47
C PRO A 201 3.50 -10.45 8.70
N ASP A 202 4.01 -11.50 9.32
CA ASP A 202 4.13 -12.87 8.79
C ASP A 202 2.94 -13.78 9.17
N CYS A 203 2.00 -13.28 9.99
CA CYS A 203 0.76 -14.02 10.29
C CYS A 203 -0.12 -14.17 9.04
N ARG A 204 -0.82 -15.30 8.97
CA ARG A 204 -1.74 -15.63 7.87
C ARG A 204 -3.18 -15.36 8.31
N CYS A 205 -3.54 -14.08 8.39
CA CYS A 205 -4.87 -13.66 8.85
C CYS A 205 -5.31 -12.32 8.25
N PHE A 206 -6.61 -12.04 8.33
CA PHE A 206 -7.20 -10.72 8.15
C PHE A 206 -7.88 -10.27 9.44
N LEU A 207 -8.00 -8.96 9.61
CA LEU A 207 -8.70 -8.33 10.72
C LEU A 207 -9.94 -7.62 10.19
N ILE A 208 -11.10 -7.86 10.78
CA ILE A 208 -12.33 -7.12 10.49
C ILE A 208 -12.62 -6.25 11.69
N SER A 209 -12.60 -4.95 11.51
CA SER A 209 -12.75 -3.96 12.58
C SER A 209 -13.89 -2.99 12.28
N PRO A 210 -14.76 -2.68 13.24
CA PRO A 210 -15.76 -1.63 13.08
C PRO A 210 -15.12 -0.26 13.16
N ILE A 211 -15.67 0.70 12.40
CA ILE A 211 -15.31 2.12 12.46
C ILE A 211 -16.41 2.85 13.22
N ALA A 212 -16.08 3.41 14.39
CA ALA A 212 -17.01 4.12 15.28
C ALA A 212 -18.37 3.41 15.44
N PRO A 213 -18.41 2.15 15.94
CA PRO A 213 -19.64 1.39 16.01
C PRO A 213 -20.61 1.98 17.03
N HIS A 214 -21.91 1.93 16.73
CA HIS A 214 -22.96 2.29 17.68
C HIS A 214 -23.02 1.33 18.87
N ASN A 215 -22.79 0.04 18.63
CA ASN A 215 -22.70 -0.97 19.69
C ASN A 215 -21.27 -1.02 20.25
N LEU A 216 -21.10 -0.52 21.47
CA LEU A 216 -19.79 -0.40 22.14
C LEU A 216 -19.15 -1.74 22.53
N THR A 217 -19.87 -2.86 22.44
CA THR A 217 -19.32 -4.20 22.71
C THR A 217 -18.64 -4.83 21.49
N MET A 218 -18.82 -4.26 20.30
CA MET A 218 -18.16 -4.76 19.10
C MET A 218 -16.63 -4.67 19.22
N ARG A 219 -15.96 -5.68 18.71
CA ARG A 219 -14.50 -5.81 18.72
C ARG A 219 -14.03 -6.28 17.35
N SER A 220 -12.75 -6.05 17.06
CA SER A 220 -12.11 -6.61 15.88
C SER A 220 -12.13 -8.14 15.94
N VAL A 221 -12.38 -8.74 14.79
CA VAL A 221 -12.38 -10.20 14.60
C VAL A 221 -11.17 -10.56 13.75
N VAL A 222 -10.44 -11.59 14.12
CA VAL A 222 -9.30 -12.12 13.38
C VAL A 222 -9.72 -13.41 12.70
N ILE A 223 -9.50 -13.51 11.40
CA ILE A 223 -9.88 -14.67 10.57
C ILE A 223 -8.69 -15.12 9.72
N PRO A 224 -8.64 -16.35 9.21
CA PRO A 224 -7.62 -16.78 8.27
C PRO A 224 -7.62 -15.93 6.99
N ASP A 225 -6.44 -15.65 6.41
CA ASP A 225 -6.31 -14.91 5.14
C ASP A 225 -6.73 -15.70 3.90
N SER A 226 -7.12 -16.95 4.07
CA SER A 226 -7.75 -17.79 3.05
C SER A 226 -9.29 -17.66 3.00
N SER A 227 -9.86 -16.85 3.91
CA SER A 227 -11.32 -16.66 3.97
C SER A 227 -11.80 -15.72 2.88
N VAL A 228 -13.01 -15.96 2.40
CA VAL A 228 -13.77 -15.02 1.56
C VAL A 228 -14.67 -14.20 2.47
N ILE A 229 -14.54 -12.88 2.42
CA ILE A 229 -15.38 -11.95 3.18
C ILE A 229 -16.40 -11.33 2.23
N THR A 230 -17.67 -11.41 2.59
CA THR A 230 -18.74 -10.73 1.85
C THR A 230 -19.33 -9.63 2.71
N LEU A 231 -19.37 -8.42 2.17
CA LEU A 231 -19.91 -7.23 2.83
C LEU A 231 -21.17 -6.78 2.08
N ARG A 232 -22.32 -6.77 2.77
CA ARG A 232 -23.57 -6.18 2.27
C ARG A 232 -23.81 -4.87 2.99
N VAL A 233 -23.77 -3.77 2.22
CA VAL A 233 -23.84 -2.43 2.78
C VAL A 233 -25.21 -1.82 2.52
N SER A 234 -25.80 -1.26 3.57
CA SER A 234 -27.05 -0.51 3.49
C SER A 234 -26.88 0.86 4.12
N SER A 235 -27.27 1.90 3.40
CA SER A 235 -27.21 3.30 3.79
C SER A 235 -28.58 3.98 3.57
N ARG A 236 -28.78 5.12 4.20
CA ARG A 236 -29.88 6.05 3.84
C ARG A 236 -29.48 7.00 2.71
N GLU A 237 -28.18 7.07 2.40
CA GLU A 237 -27.64 7.83 1.28
C GLU A 237 -27.66 6.99 0.00
N THR A 238 -27.46 7.63 -1.14
CA THR A 238 -27.42 6.96 -2.45
C THR A 238 -26.20 6.09 -2.66
N ASP A 239 -25.15 6.38 -1.92
CA ASP A 239 -23.83 5.77 -2.05
C ASP A 239 -23.03 5.85 -0.74
N PHE A 240 -21.86 5.22 -0.73
CA PHE A 240 -20.91 5.25 0.37
C PHE A 240 -19.46 5.23 -0.15
N ALA A 241 -18.52 5.66 0.71
CA ALA A 241 -17.11 5.66 0.39
C ALA A 241 -16.50 4.26 0.54
N VAL A 242 -15.61 3.92 -0.37
CA VAL A 242 -14.77 2.72 -0.33
C VAL A 242 -13.33 3.15 -0.51
N SER A 243 -12.39 2.55 0.24
CA SER A 243 -10.97 2.75 -0.03
C SER A 243 -10.18 1.46 -0.06
N LEU A 244 -9.16 1.44 -0.91
CA LEU A 244 -8.10 0.44 -0.98
C LEU A 244 -6.79 1.17 -0.68
N ASP A 245 -6.24 0.98 0.51
CA ASP A 245 -5.14 1.79 1.04
C ASP A 245 -5.47 3.30 0.91
N ASN A 246 -4.68 4.05 0.14
CA ASN A 246 -4.86 5.48 -0.10
C ASN A 246 -5.70 5.82 -1.35
N GLN A 247 -6.37 4.85 -1.96
CA GLN A 247 -7.22 5.05 -3.14
C GLN A 247 -8.69 5.07 -2.75
N ASN A 248 -9.40 6.15 -3.08
CA ASN A 248 -10.80 6.34 -2.74
C ASN A 248 -11.70 6.08 -3.94
N TYR A 249 -12.79 5.37 -3.69
CA TYR A 249 -13.83 5.02 -4.65
C TYR A 249 -15.20 5.29 -4.01
N THR A 250 -16.24 5.16 -4.81
CA THR A 250 -17.63 5.24 -4.37
C THR A 250 -18.37 3.98 -4.82
N ALA A 251 -19.20 3.44 -3.97
CA ALA A 251 -20.08 2.32 -4.29
C ALA A 251 -21.54 2.73 -4.07
N PRO A 252 -22.49 2.29 -4.93
CA PRO A 252 -23.90 2.56 -4.75
C PRO A 252 -24.45 1.86 -3.50
N ASN A 253 -25.51 2.42 -2.92
CA ASN A 253 -26.21 1.78 -1.81
C ASN A 253 -26.71 0.39 -2.21
N LEU A 254 -26.74 -0.53 -1.25
CA LEU A 254 -27.08 -1.95 -1.40
C LEU A 254 -26.05 -2.77 -2.19
N SER A 255 -24.83 -2.26 -2.36
CA SER A 255 -23.75 -3.01 -3.00
C SER A 255 -23.35 -4.23 -2.19
N LEU A 256 -22.93 -5.25 -2.93
CA LEU A 256 -22.27 -6.45 -2.44
C LEU A 256 -20.80 -6.37 -2.82
N ILE A 257 -19.93 -6.52 -1.81
CA ILE A 257 -18.47 -6.47 -2.01
C ILE A 257 -17.88 -7.77 -1.48
N HIS A 258 -17.02 -8.38 -2.28
CA HIS A 258 -16.25 -9.58 -1.93
C HIS A 258 -14.78 -9.22 -1.73
N ILE A 259 -14.20 -9.81 -0.72
CA ILE A 259 -12.79 -9.63 -0.35
C ILE A 259 -12.15 -10.99 -0.15
#